data_ce5a0e43683a770a786e67f14d6cd677
#
_entry.id   ce5a0e43683a770a786e67f14d6cd677
#
_cell.length_a   1.000
_cell.length_b   1.000
_cell.length_c   1.000
_cell.angle_alpha   90.00
_cell.angle_beta   90.00
_cell.angle_gamma   90.00
#
_symmetry.space_group_name_H-M   'P 1'
#
loop_
_entity.id
_entity.type
_entity.pdbx_description
1 polymer ?
#
loop_
_entity_poly.entity_id
_entity_poly.type
_entity_poly.pdbx_seq_one_letter_code
_entity_poly.pdbx_strand_id
1 'polypeptide(L)'
;MKFLKNLFAFLIPLLSMLITFSIFLLINNVVENYKSKISRDYSIVIVTNTPLEKDSISELAGIKVEKIQVLPNDKIITSIKSSLSDNSIELLKEKLPNFYQIYLEIFPTSSELEEIKETLLQNKNIRKVEVFYKNHNQTYLLLLLLNSVSFILFCIITLFAIIIIAKQIKLWFHEHSVKIAILRLHGASILYSASSILNYALLSSLLAFLISAAFLYYVSHNMTVLF
;
A
#
# COMPACT_ATOMS: atom_id res chain seq x y z
N MET A 1 -12.49 41.62 -8.59
CA MET A 1 -11.54 40.78 -9.33
C MET A 1 -10.23 40.45 -8.55
N LYS A 2 -9.57 41.41 -7.84
CA LYS A 2 -8.33 41.14 -7.11
C LYS A 2 -8.46 40.13 -5.97
N PHE A 3 -9.58 40.10 -5.23
CA PHE A 3 -9.87 39.15 -4.17
C PHE A 3 -9.83 37.69 -4.66
N LEU A 4 -10.60 37.39 -5.69
CA LEU A 4 -10.67 36.05 -6.29
C LEU A 4 -9.31 35.60 -6.83
N LYS A 5 -8.56 36.47 -7.50
CA LYS A 5 -7.21 36.17 -8.00
C LYS A 5 -6.26 35.72 -6.88
N ASN A 6 -6.23 36.45 -5.77
CA ASN A 6 -5.38 36.12 -4.64
C ASN A 6 -5.81 34.83 -3.94
N LEU A 7 -7.13 34.62 -3.80
CA LEU A 7 -7.68 33.40 -3.22
C LEU A 7 -7.32 32.17 -4.05
N PHE A 8 -7.53 32.20 -5.37
CA PHE A 8 -7.18 31.08 -6.27
C PHE A 8 -5.67 30.81 -6.32
N ALA A 9 -4.84 31.85 -6.18
CA ALA A 9 -3.39 31.71 -6.18
C ALA A 9 -2.85 30.88 -5.00
N PHE A 10 -3.55 30.86 -3.86
CA PHE A 10 -3.27 29.96 -2.73
C PHE A 10 -4.04 28.67 -2.81
N LEU A 11 -5.28 28.71 -3.25
CA LEU A 11 -6.19 27.56 -3.29
C LEU A 11 -5.67 26.44 -4.22
N ILE A 12 -5.26 26.80 -5.45
CA ILE A 12 -4.85 25.80 -6.46
C ILE A 12 -3.64 24.97 -5.98
N PRO A 13 -2.52 25.55 -5.53
CA PRO A 13 -1.36 24.75 -5.07
C PRO A 13 -1.69 23.93 -3.81
N LEU A 14 -2.46 24.48 -2.87
CA LEU A 14 -2.89 23.73 -1.68
C LEU A 14 -3.81 22.56 -2.04
N LEU A 15 -4.74 22.78 -2.93
CA LEU A 15 -5.69 21.76 -3.38
C LEU A 15 -4.97 20.65 -4.14
N SER A 16 -4.03 20.98 -5.04
CA SER A 16 -3.24 19.98 -5.77
C SER A 16 -2.39 19.13 -4.81
N MET A 17 -1.79 19.73 -3.79
CA MET A 17 -1.02 19.03 -2.76
C MET A 17 -1.92 18.08 -1.95
N LEU A 18 -3.09 18.54 -1.49
CA LEU A 18 -4.03 17.74 -0.71
C LEU A 18 -4.62 16.57 -1.51
N ILE A 19 -4.98 16.80 -2.77
CA ILE A 19 -5.50 15.73 -3.64
C ILE A 19 -4.41 14.67 -3.87
N THR A 20 -3.18 15.08 -4.19
CA THR A 20 -2.09 14.13 -4.43
C THR A 20 -1.73 13.34 -3.17
N PHE A 21 -1.75 13.99 -2.00
CA PHE A 21 -1.58 13.32 -0.72
C PHE A 21 -2.69 12.28 -0.48
N SER A 22 -3.94 12.65 -0.78
CA SER A 22 -5.08 11.75 -0.65
C SER A 22 -4.97 10.53 -1.56
N ILE A 23 -4.53 10.71 -2.80
CA ILE A 23 -4.29 9.61 -3.75
C ILE A 23 -3.17 8.69 -3.22
N PHE A 24 -2.07 9.27 -2.71
CA PHE A 24 -0.99 8.49 -2.11
C PHE A 24 -1.49 7.63 -0.94
N LEU A 25 -2.28 8.20 -0.03
CA LEU A 25 -2.87 7.46 1.10
C LEU A 25 -3.81 6.33 0.63
N LEU A 26 -4.62 6.58 -0.40
CA LEU A 26 -5.51 5.55 -0.96
C LEU A 26 -4.70 4.39 -1.56
N ILE A 27 -3.66 4.69 -2.35
CA ILE A 27 -2.78 3.66 -2.94
C ILE A 27 -2.09 2.87 -1.83
N ASN A 28 -1.53 3.55 -0.82
CA ASN A 28 -0.87 2.89 0.30
C ASN A 28 -1.84 1.93 1.04
N ASN A 29 -3.07 2.35 1.28
CA ASN A 29 -4.09 1.51 1.91
C ASN A 29 -4.46 0.30 1.04
N VAL A 30 -4.55 0.46 -0.28
CA VAL A 30 -4.79 -0.65 -1.21
C VAL A 30 -3.62 -1.65 -1.17
N VAL A 31 -2.38 -1.17 -1.14
CA VAL A 31 -1.18 -2.03 -1.03
C VAL A 31 -1.20 -2.83 0.27
N GLU A 32 -1.47 -2.20 1.41
CA GLU A 32 -1.54 -2.86 2.71
C GLU A 32 -2.68 -3.90 2.77
N ASN A 33 -3.86 -3.56 2.25
CA ASN A 33 -4.98 -4.49 2.18
C ASN A 33 -4.68 -5.69 1.26
N TYR A 34 -4.04 -5.44 0.12
CA TYR A 34 -3.63 -6.50 -0.79
C TYR A 34 -2.57 -7.41 -0.15
N LYS A 35 -1.58 -6.82 0.55
CA LYS A 35 -0.56 -7.57 1.30
C LYS A 35 -1.19 -8.49 2.35
N SER A 36 -2.16 -7.99 3.11
CA SER A 36 -2.87 -8.78 4.13
C SER A 36 -3.74 -9.90 3.52
N LYS A 37 -4.31 -9.66 2.33
CA LYS A 37 -5.08 -10.67 1.59
C LYS A 37 -4.17 -11.77 1.05
N ILE A 38 -3.06 -11.40 0.41
CA ILE A 38 -2.07 -12.37 -0.06
C ILE A 38 -1.52 -13.21 1.10
N SER A 39 -1.22 -12.59 2.23
CA SER A 39 -0.71 -13.31 3.41
C SER A 39 -1.67 -14.41 3.88
N ARG A 40 -2.98 -14.20 3.77
CA ARG A 40 -4.00 -15.21 4.11
C ARG A 40 -4.16 -16.31 3.07
N ASP A 41 -4.00 -15.96 1.79
CA ASP A 41 -4.16 -16.92 0.68
C ASP A 41 -2.83 -17.59 0.30
N TYR A 42 -1.71 -17.07 0.84
CA TYR A 42 -0.38 -17.57 0.59
C TYR A 42 -0.10 -18.80 1.43
N SER A 43 0.33 -19.86 0.78
CA SER A 43 0.76 -21.07 1.48
C SER A 43 1.98 -21.70 0.81
N ILE A 44 2.86 -22.21 1.63
CA ILE A 44 3.97 -23.06 1.20
C ILE A 44 3.48 -24.50 1.28
N VAL A 45 3.49 -25.18 0.14
CA VAL A 45 3.15 -26.62 0.11
C VAL A 45 4.44 -27.43 0.22
N ILE A 46 4.50 -28.24 1.25
CA ILE A 46 5.57 -29.21 1.44
C ILE A 46 5.07 -30.62 1.22
N VAL A 47 5.94 -31.42 0.62
CA VAL A 47 5.70 -32.85 0.37
C VAL A 47 6.65 -33.64 1.25
N THR A 48 6.08 -34.49 2.14
CA THR A 48 6.86 -35.28 3.10
C THR A 48 6.62 -36.77 2.91
N ASN A 49 7.66 -37.55 3.19
CA ASN A 49 7.55 -39.01 3.15
C ASN A 49 6.93 -39.60 4.43
N THR A 50 7.11 -38.92 5.56
CA THR A 50 6.59 -39.34 6.89
C THR A 50 5.65 -38.26 7.43
N PRO A 51 4.66 -38.60 8.26
CA PRO A 51 3.80 -37.63 8.91
C PRO A 51 4.63 -36.60 9.67
N LEU A 52 4.31 -35.34 9.51
CA LEU A 52 4.95 -34.21 10.18
C LEU A 52 4.21 -33.94 11.48
N GLU A 53 4.93 -33.85 12.58
CA GLU A 53 4.36 -33.38 13.86
C GLU A 53 4.02 -31.91 13.74
N LYS A 54 2.81 -31.52 14.16
CA LYS A 54 2.29 -30.16 14.00
C LYS A 54 3.15 -29.07 14.65
N ASP A 55 3.92 -29.43 15.67
CA ASP A 55 4.76 -28.50 16.44
C ASP A 55 6.23 -28.49 15.98
N SER A 56 6.58 -29.25 14.93
CA SER A 56 7.96 -29.38 14.46
C SER A 56 8.51 -28.14 13.75
N ILE A 57 7.63 -27.23 13.28
CA ILE A 57 8.02 -26.02 12.55
C ILE A 57 7.23 -24.84 13.13
N SER A 58 7.83 -24.13 14.06
CA SER A 58 7.23 -22.93 14.69
C SER A 58 7.64 -21.62 14.02
N GLU A 59 8.82 -21.61 13.36
CA GLU A 59 9.40 -20.41 12.76
C GLU A 59 10.21 -20.79 11.52
N LEU A 60 10.13 -19.97 10.47
CA LEU A 60 10.85 -20.14 9.20
C LEU A 60 11.46 -18.81 8.79
N ALA A 61 12.78 -18.73 8.68
CA ALA A 61 13.53 -17.50 8.36
C ALA A 61 13.10 -16.27 9.20
N GLY A 62 12.90 -16.46 10.52
CA GLY A 62 12.48 -15.37 11.41
C GLY A 62 10.99 -15.03 11.37
N ILE A 63 10.19 -15.72 10.53
CA ILE A 63 8.74 -15.50 10.40
C ILE A 63 8.00 -16.63 11.13
N LYS A 64 7.06 -16.27 12.00
CA LYS A 64 6.23 -17.24 12.71
C LYS A 64 5.27 -17.95 11.77
N VAL A 65 5.12 -19.26 11.99
CA VAL A 65 4.12 -20.08 11.31
C VAL A 65 2.77 -19.87 12.00
N GLU A 66 1.79 -19.36 11.26
CA GLU A 66 0.44 -19.16 11.77
C GLU A 66 -0.32 -20.49 11.90
N LYS A 67 -0.21 -21.35 10.88
CA LYS A 67 -0.96 -22.60 10.82
C LYS A 67 -0.31 -23.59 9.87
N ILE A 68 -0.31 -24.87 10.26
CA ILE A 68 0.02 -26.00 9.39
C ILE A 68 -1.26 -26.81 9.16
N GLN A 69 -1.64 -26.98 7.90
CA GLN A 69 -2.84 -27.72 7.51
C GLN A 69 -2.46 -28.91 6.61
N VAL A 70 -3.00 -30.09 6.95
CA VAL A 70 -2.86 -31.27 6.08
C VAL A 70 -3.76 -31.11 4.87
N LEU A 71 -3.20 -31.24 3.69
CA LEU A 71 -3.98 -31.30 2.44
C LEU A 71 -4.46 -32.74 2.26
N PRO A 72 -5.77 -32.99 2.29
CA PRO A 72 -6.29 -34.34 2.08
C PRO A 72 -5.98 -34.78 0.64
N ASN A 73 -5.37 -35.98 0.53
CA ASN A 73 -5.00 -36.58 -0.76
C ASN A 73 -6.19 -36.73 -1.71
N ASP A 74 -7.40 -36.84 -1.18
CA ASP A 74 -8.63 -36.93 -1.98
C ASP A 74 -8.88 -35.71 -2.87
N LYS A 75 -8.52 -34.48 -2.43
CA LYS A 75 -8.65 -33.28 -3.27
C LYS A 75 -7.69 -33.29 -4.46
N ILE A 76 -6.48 -33.82 -4.26
CA ILE A 76 -5.46 -33.92 -5.31
C ILE A 76 -5.88 -34.98 -6.33
N ILE A 77 -6.38 -36.11 -5.83
CA ILE A 77 -6.87 -37.22 -6.67
C ILE A 77 -8.06 -36.78 -7.49
N THR A 78 -9.01 -36.03 -6.91
CA THR A 78 -10.22 -35.55 -7.62
C THR A 78 -9.85 -34.62 -8.78
N SER A 79 -8.80 -33.83 -8.68
CA SER A 79 -8.33 -32.95 -9.78
C SER A 79 -7.67 -33.72 -10.93
N ILE A 80 -7.19 -34.96 -10.69
CA ILE A 80 -6.49 -35.80 -11.67
C ILE A 80 -7.43 -36.95 -12.19
N LYS A 81 -8.55 -37.16 -11.51
CA LYS A 81 -9.49 -38.27 -11.77
C LYS A 81 -10.04 -38.31 -13.21
N SER A 82 -10.10 -37.17 -13.89
CA SER A 82 -10.56 -37.09 -15.29
C SER A 82 -9.61 -37.78 -16.31
N SER A 83 -8.39 -38.15 -15.88
CA SER A 83 -7.32 -38.65 -16.77
C SER A 83 -6.84 -40.05 -16.42
N LEU A 84 -7.41 -40.73 -15.38
CA LEU A 84 -6.89 -41.99 -14.84
C LEU A 84 -7.98 -43.02 -14.66
N SER A 85 -7.64 -44.33 -14.82
CA SER A 85 -8.53 -45.46 -14.56
C SER A 85 -8.64 -45.71 -13.04
N ASP A 86 -9.78 -46.30 -12.60
CA ASP A 86 -10.08 -46.56 -11.18
C ASP A 86 -9.00 -47.39 -10.45
N ASN A 87 -8.41 -48.40 -11.12
CA ASN A 87 -7.33 -49.24 -10.57
C ASN A 87 -6.02 -48.42 -10.33
N SER A 88 -5.77 -47.42 -11.17
CA SER A 88 -4.61 -46.55 -11.01
C SER A 88 -4.78 -45.57 -9.85
N ILE A 89 -6.02 -45.19 -9.53
CA ILE A 89 -6.37 -44.30 -8.42
C ILE A 89 -6.13 -44.98 -7.06
N GLU A 90 -6.41 -46.28 -6.95
CA GLU A 90 -6.22 -47.03 -5.70
C GLU A 90 -4.76 -47.25 -5.39
N LEU A 91 -3.92 -47.55 -6.39
CA LEU A 91 -2.45 -47.61 -6.26
C LEU A 91 -1.80 -46.27 -5.96
N LEU A 92 -2.38 -45.18 -6.47
CA LEU A 92 -1.94 -43.82 -6.16
C LEU A 92 -2.25 -43.43 -4.71
N LYS A 93 -3.41 -43.82 -4.16
CA LYS A 93 -3.78 -43.53 -2.76
C LYS A 93 -2.78 -44.13 -1.75
N GLU A 94 -2.23 -45.28 -2.04
CA GLU A 94 -1.31 -46.00 -1.17
C GLU A 94 0.15 -45.47 -1.24
N LYS A 95 0.51 -44.86 -2.37
CA LYS A 95 1.88 -44.35 -2.63
C LYS A 95 2.02 -42.83 -2.61
N LEU A 96 0.90 -42.09 -2.43
CA LEU A 96 0.96 -40.64 -2.37
C LEU A 96 1.66 -40.15 -1.09
N PRO A 97 2.65 -39.27 -1.20
CA PRO A 97 3.26 -38.64 -0.05
C PRO A 97 2.27 -37.72 0.69
N ASN A 98 2.62 -37.35 1.91
CA ASN A 98 1.80 -36.42 2.68
C ASN A 98 2.05 -34.99 2.21
N PHE A 99 0.97 -34.24 2.01
CA PHE A 99 1.00 -32.84 1.60
C PHE A 99 0.56 -31.96 2.78
N TYR A 100 1.39 -30.94 3.10
CA TYR A 100 1.09 -29.98 4.14
C TYR A 100 1.13 -28.58 3.54
N GLN A 101 0.19 -27.75 3.95
CA GLN A 101 0.16 -26.31 3.68
C GLN A 101 0.60 -25.57 4.92
N ILE A 102 1.66 -24.76 4.79
CA ILE A 102 2.17 -23.90 5.84
C ILE A 102 1.72 -22.48 5.52
N TYR A 103 1.04 -21.85 6.46
CA TYR A 103 0.63 -20.45 6.41
C TYR A 103 1.55 -19.64 7.32
N LEU A 104 2.06 -18.53 6.82
CA LEU A 104 2.93 -17.61 7.55
C LEU A 104 2.15 -16.39 8.02
N GLU A 105 2.51 -15.84 9.18
CA GLU A 105 1.86 -14.64 9.75
C GLU A 105 2.08 -13.40 8.87
N ILE A 106 3.23 -13.33 8.18
CA ILE A 106 3.61 -12.22 7.31
C ILE A 106 4.03 -12.78 5.95
N PHE A 107 3.67 -12.06 4.87
CA PHE A 107 4.12 -12.41 3.52
C PHE A 107 5.63 -12.19 3.40
N PRO A 108 6.43 -13.26 3.13
CA PRO A 108 7.87 -13.17 3.05
C PRO A 108 8.34 -12.45 1.78
N THR A 109 9.47 -11.79 1.85
CA THR A 109 10.17 -11.22 0.70
C THR A 109 10.77 -12.33 -0.17
N SER A 110 11.17 -12.01 -1.40
CA SER A 110 11.75 -13.00 -2.33
C SER A 110 13.02 -13.65 -1.76
N SER A 111 13.85 -12.90 -1.02
CA SER A 111 15.05 -13.42 -0.36
C SER A 111 14.72 -14.36 0.83
N GLU A 112 13.74 -13.99 1.64
CA GLU A 112 13.26 -14.83 2.74
C GLU A 112 12.62 -16.12 2.23
N LEU A 113 11.97 -16.08 1.06
CA LEU A 113 11.40 -17.26 0.41
C LEU A 113 12.45 -18.27 -0.02
N GLU A 114 13.57 -17.80 -0.57
CA GLU A 114 14.69 -18.69 -0.91
C GLU A 114 15.30 -19.30 0.35
N GLU A 115 15.49 -18.52 1.40
CA GLU A 115 15.99 -18.99 2.69
C GLU A 115 15.04 -20.01 3.34
N ILE A 116 13.74 -19.75 3.32
CA ILE A 116 12.71 -20.70 3.81
C ILE A 116 12.77 -22.01 3.02
N LYS A 117 12.89 -21.92 1.69
CA LYS A 117 12.97 -23.10 0.82
C LYS A 117 14.23 -23.92 1.12
N GLU A 118 15.37 -23.28 1.30
CA GLU A 118 16.62 -23.95 1.64
C GLU A 118 16.54 -24.59 3.03
N THR A 119 16.03 -23.88 4.01
CA THR A 119 15.85 -24.37 5.38
C THR A 119 14.93 -25.59 5.43
N LEU A 120 13.82 -25.55 4.69
CA LEU A 120 12.89 -26.68 4.61
C LEU A 120 13.51 -27.88 3.89
N LEU A 121 14.27 -27.67 2.81
CA LEU A 121 14.94 -28.74 2.06
C LEU A 121 16.10 -29.41 2.83
N GLN A 122 16.67 -28.75 3.84
CA GLN A 122 17.66 -29.36 4.74
C GLN A 122 17.06 -30.48 5.61
N ASN A 123 15.74 -30.47 5.82
CA ASN A 123 15.05 -31.52 6.54
C ASN A 123 14.89 -32.76 5.65
N LYS A 124 15.56 -33.87 6.01
CA LYS A 124 15.57 -35.15 5.26
C LYS A 124 14.18 -35.74 5.00
N ASN A 125 13.17 -35.35 5.78
CA ASN A 125 11.81 -35.82 5.62
C ASN A 125 11.02 -35.06 4.56
N ILE A 126 11.50 -33.87 4.15
CA ILE A 126 10.85 -33.02 3.15
C ILE A 126 11.46 -33.34 1.78
N ARG A 127 10.62 -33.88 0.89
CA ARG A 127 11.03 -34.26 -0.47
C ARG A 127 10.97 -33.09 -1.44
N LYS A 128 9.97 -32.22 -1.28
CA LYS A 128 9.74 -31.11 -2.19
C LYS A 128 9.07 -29.95 -1.45
N VAL A 129 9.48 -28.76 -1.79
CA VAL A 129 8.87 -27.50 -1.33
C VAL A 129 8.38 -26.76 -2.55
N GLU A 130 7.08 -26.51 -2.63
CA GLU A 130 6.48 -25.69 -3.66
C GLU A 130 5.81 -24.47 -3.05
N VAL A 131 6.15 -23.33 -3.63
CA VAL A 131 5.66 -22.04 -3.17
C VAL A 131 4.69 -21.51 -4.22
N PHE A 132 3.41 -21.44 -3.86
CA PHE A 132 2.35 -20.96 -4.76
C PHE A 132 2.27 -19.43 -4.73
N TYR A 133 3.26 -18.74 -5.33
CA TYR A 133 3.28 -17.26 -5.36
C TYR A 133 3.26 -16.65 -6.75
N LYS A 134 3.40 -17.45 -7.81
CA LYS A 134 3.78 -16.97 -9.16
C LYS A 134 2.89 -15.86 -9.74
N ASN A 135 1.60 -15.87 -9.45
CA ASN A 135 0.67 -14.85 -9.96
C ASN A 135 0.52 -13.64 -9.03
N HIS A 136 0.65 -13.84 -7.72
CA HIS A 136 0.49 -12.77 -6.74
C HIS A 136 1.71 -11.85 -6.63
N ASN A 137 2.91 -12.39 -6.86
CA ASN A 137 4.15 -11.61 -6.78
C ASN A 137 4.20 -10.49 -7.83
N GLN A 138 3.79 -10.77 -9.07
CA GLN A 138 3.77 -9.75 -10.12
C GLN A 138 2.81 -8.61 -9.80
N THR A 139 1.61 -8.93 -9.30
CA THR A 139 0.62 -7.92 -8.90
C THR A 139 1.10 -7.11 -7.70
N TYR A 140 1.72 -7.76 -6.71
CA TYR A 140 2.30 -7.09 -5.55
C TYR A 140 3.44 -6.13 -5.94
N LEU A 141 4.36 -6.58 -6.79
CA LEU A 141 5.46 -5.74 -7.30
C LEU A 141 4.94 -4.53 -8.08
N LEU A 142 3.89 -4.72 -8.89
CA LEU A 142 3.25 -3.64 -9.63
C LEU A 142 2.61 -2.62 -8.69
N LEU A 143 1.91 -3.08 -7.64
CA LEU A 143 1.32 -2.22 -6.63
C LEU A 143 2.39 -1.44 -5.85
N LEU A 144 3.50 -2.10 -5.50
CA LEU A 144 4.62 -1.47 -4.80
C LEU A 144 5.29 -0.41 -5.67
N LEU A 145 5.47 -0.68 -6.96
CA LEU A 145 5.95 0.29 -7.93
C LEU A 145 5.00 1.50 -8.02
N LEU A 146 3.69 1.24 -8.12
CA LEU A 146 2.67 2.29 -8.16
C LEU A 146 2.71 3.16 -6.90
N ASN A 147 2.87 2.55 -5.72
CA ASN A 147 3.02 3.28 -4.47
C ASN A 147 4.27 4.16 -4.45
N SER A 148 5.41 3.64 -4.91
CA SER A 148 6.66 4.40 -4.99
C SER A 148 6.56 5.59 -5.95
N VAL A 149 5.97 5.38 -7.13
CA VAL A 149 5.74 6.46 -8.12
C VAL A 149 4.80 7.52 -7.54
N SER A 150 3.73 7.10 -6.86
CA SER A 150 2.78 8.01 -6.22
C SER A 150 3.43 8.86 -5.12
N PHE A 151 4.32 8.26 -4.32
CA PHE A 151 5.10 8.99 -3.30
C PHE A 151 6.02 10.04 -3.91
N ILE A 152 6.77 9.68 -4.96
CA ILE A 152 7.67 10.61 -5.66
C ILE A 152 6.86 11.77 -6.24
N LEU A 153 5.73 11.49 -6.88
CA LEU A 153 4.85 12.50 -7.46
C LEU A 153 4.29 13.43 -6.39
N PHE A 154 3.89 12.91 -5.24
CA PHE A 154 3.47 13.72 -4.09
C PHE A 154 4.59 14.65 -3.60
N CYS A 155 5.82 14.17 -3.48
CA CYS A 155 6.97 14.99 -3.07
C CYS A 155 7.24 16.13 -4.07
N ILE A 156 7.18 15.84 -5.37
CA ILE A 156 7.40 16.84 -6.44
C ILE A 156 6.31 17.92 -6.39
N ILE A 157 5.03 17.53 -6.33
CA ILE A 157 3.91 18.47 -6.30
C ILE A 157 3.96 19.33 -5.04
N THR A 158 4.29 18.74 -3.88
CA THR A 158 4.45 19.47 -2.62
C THR A 158 5.54 20.54 -2.73
N LEU A 159 6.69 20.20 -3.31
CA LEU A 159 7.78 21.13 -3.52
C LEU A 159 7.37 22.29 -4.44
N PHE A 160 6.68 22.01 -5.54
CA PHE A 160 6.15 23.06 -6.42
C PHE A 160 5.10 23.92 -5.72
N ALA A 161 4.21 23.33 -4.93
CA ALA A 161 3.21 24.08 -4.17
C ALA A 161 3.85 25.08 -3.21
N ILE A 162 4.90 24.67 -2.48
CA ILE A 162 5.66 25.54 -1.57
C ILE A 162 6.29 26.71 -2.35
N ILE A 163 6.92 26.44 -3.48
CA ILE A 163 7.56 27.48 -4.31
C ILE A 163 6.52 28.48 -4.83
N ILE A 164 5.37 28.00 -5.30
CA ILE A 164 4.29 28.87 -5.82
C ILE A 164 3.75 29.74 -4.69
N ILE A 165 3.46 29.17 -3.52
CA ILE A 165 2.98 29.90 -2.34
C ILE A 165 3.99 30.97 -1.91
N ALA A 166 5.27 30.61 -1.83
CA ALA A 166 6.34 31.56 -1.47
C ALA A 166 6.44 32.73 -2.46
N LYS A 167 6.35 32.45 -3.77
CA LYS A 167 6.28 33.47 -4.81
C LYS A 167 5.05 34.37 -4.65
N GLN A 168 3.89 33.81 -4.36
CA GLN A 168 2.66 34.57 -4.17
C GLN A 168 2.75 35.51 -2.97
N ILE A 169 3.31 35.04 -1.87
CA ILE A 169 3.57 35.86 -0.68
C ILE A 169 4.50 37.03 -1.04
N LYS A 170 5.63 36.74 -1.70
CA LYS A 170 6.60 37.76 -2.11
C LYS A 170 5.97 38.80 -3.03
N LEU A 171 5.16 38.37 -4.01
CA LEU A 171 4.47 39.25 -4.95
C LEU A 171 3.49 40.16 -4.21
N TRP A 172 2.71 39.62 -3.27
CA TRP A 172 1.77 40.38 -2.48
C TRP A 172 2.46 41.47 -1.63
N PHE A 173 3.58 41.14 -0.97
CA PHE A 173 4.39 42.11 -0.22
C PHE A 173 4.92 43.21 -1.14
N HIS A 174 5.34 42.88 -2.34
CA HIS A 174 5.83 43.86 -3.30
C HIS A 174 4.69 44.79 -3.76
N GLU A 175 3.51 44.28 -4.11
CA GLU A 175 2.36 45.06 -4.51
C GLU A 175 1.84 46.00 -3.41
N HIS A 176 2.01 45.65 -2.14
CA HIS A 176 1.53 46.39 -0.98
C HIS A 176 2.64 47.09 -0.20
N SER A 177 3.84 47.20 -0.75
CA SER A 177 5.03 47.72 -0.06
C SER A 177 4.83 49.11 0.53
N VAL A 178 4.23 50.02 -0.22
CA VAL A 178 3.97 51.40 0.26
C VAL A 178 3.00 51.40 1.44
N LYS A 179 1.90 50.63 1.35
CA LYS A 179 0.91 50.52 2.43
C LYS A 179 1.54 49.94 3.69
N ILE A 180 2.37 48.92 3.53
CA ILE A 180 3.10 48.28 4.64
C ILE A 180 4.07 49.24 5.27
N ALA A 181 4.82 50.03 4.47
CA ALA A 181 5.74 51.01 4.97
C ALA A 181 5.05 52.10 5.83
N ILE A 182 3.91 52.61 5.37
CA ILE A 182 3.11 53.60 6.11
C ILE A 182 2.60 52.99 7.43
N LEU A 183 2.06 51.76 7.43
CA LEU A 183 1.62 51.10 8.66
C LEU A 183 2.74 50.90 9.65
N ARG A 184 3.93 50.52 9.19
CA ARG A 184 5.12 50.34 10.04
C ARG A 184 5.64 51.63 10.60
N LEU A 185 5.60 52.75 9.87
CA LEU A 185 5.90 54.07 10.40
C LEU A 185 4.99 54.49 11.56
N HIS A 186 3.74 54.00 11.56
CA HIS A 186 2.81 54.20 12.66
C HIS A 186 2.87 53.13 13.76
N GLY A 187 3.95 52.32 13.78
CA GLY A 187 4.21 51.33 14.83
C GLY A 187 3.47 50.01 14.69
N ALA A 188 2.85 49.73 13.53
CA ALA A 188 2.14 48.48 13.30
C ALA A 188 3.14 47.29 13.22
N SER A 189 2.78 46.15 13.86
CA SER A 189 3.53 44.92 13.76
C SER A 189 3.51 44.32 12.36
N ILE A 190 4.49 43.48 12.03
CA ILE A 190 4.55 42.78 10.73
C ILE A 190 3.30 41.90 10.51
N LEU A 191 2.85 41.20 11.55
CA LEU A 191 1.65 40.35 11.51
C LEU A 191 0.39 41.15 11.22
N TYR A 192 0.23 42.31 11.83
CA TYR A 192 -0.89 43.21 11.54
C TYR A 192 -0.88 43.71 10.09
N SER A 193 0.30 44.14 9.61
CA SER A 193 0.50 44.60 8.24
C SER A 193 0.23 43.50 7.20
N ALA A 194 0.49 42.22 7.56
CA ALA A 194 0.29 41.05 6.73
C ALA A 194 -1.10 40.39 6.91
N SER A 195 -1.97 40.89 7.78
CA SER A 195 -3.25 40.27 8.15
C SER A 195 -4.12 39.92 6.94
N SER A 196 -4.14 40.78 5.91
CA SER A 196 -4.91 40.53 4.69
C SER A 196 -4.45 39.27 3.94
N ILE A 197 -3.13 39.04 3.78
CA ILE A 197 -2.63 37.85 3.09
C ILE A 197 -2.84 36.59 3.94
N LEU A 198 -2.70 36.70 5.27
CA LEU A 198 -2.99 35.60 6.18
C LEU A 198 -4.46 35.16 6.09
N ASN A 199 -5.40 36.10 6.01
CA ASN A 199 -6.80 35.79 5.83
C ASN A 199 -7.06 35.07 4.49
N TYR A 200 -6.41 35.48 3.38
CA TYR A 200 -6.51 34.77 2.10
C TYR A 200 -5.96 33.36 2.21
N ALA A 201 -4.80 33.18 2.85
CA ALA A 201 -4.21 31.85 3.03
C ALA A 201 -5.09 30.94 3.89
N LEU A 202 -5.64 31.44 5.01
CA LEU A 202 -6.55 30.70 5.89
C LEU A 202 -7.84 30.30 5.14
N LEU A 203 -8.47 31.25 4.44
CA LEU A 203 -9.71 30.96 3.69
C LEU A 203 -9.45 29.94 2.57
N SER A 204 -8.34 30.08 1.85
CA SER A 204 -7.95 29.15 0.79
C SER A 204 -7.64 27.75 1.34
N SER A 205 -6.99 27.63 2.50
CA SER A 205 -6.67 26.34 3.12
C SER A 205 -7.96 25.63 3.59
N LEU A 206 -8.91 26.37 4.15
CA LEU A 206 -10.19 25.83 4.58
C LEU A 206 -11.03 25.35 3.39
N LEU A 207 -11.07 26.12 2.31
CA LEU A 207 -11.75 25.73 1.08
C LEU A 207 -11.07 24.51 0.44
N ALA A 208 -9.74 24.49 0.35
CA ALA A 208 -8.99 23.35 -0.18
C ALA A 208 -9.26 22.08 0.62
N PHE A 209 -9.30 22.18 1.95
CA PHE A 209 -9.63 21.06 2.83
C PHE A 209 -11.07 20.56 2.58
N LEU A 210 -12.07 21.44 2.51
CA LEU A 210 -13.47 21.04 2.26
C LEU A 210 -13.62 20.35 0.90
N ILE A 211 -12.98 20.88 -0.14
CA ILE A 211 -13.04 20.30 -1.50
C ILE A 211 -12.34 18.93 -1.51
N SER A 212 -11.17 18.80 -0.87
CA SER A 212 -10.46 17.52 -0.81
C SER A 212 -11.21 16.48 0.02
N ALA A 213 -11.85 16.88 1.13
CA ALA A 213 -12.68 15.99 1.95
C ALA A 213 -13.92 15.51 1.19
N ALA A 214 -14.59 16.41 0.45
CA ALA A 214 -15.73 16.05 -0.40
C ALA A 214 -15.31 15.09 -1.53
N PHE A 215 -14.16 15.32 -2.15
CA PHE A 215 -13.60 14.43 -3.16
C PHE A 215 -13.30 13.03 -2.59
N LEU A 216 -12.64 12.94 -1.43
CA LEU A 216 -12.36 11.67 -0.75
C LEU A 216 -13.65 10.93 -0.39
N TYR A 217 -14.63 11.64 0.15
CA TYR A 217 -15.92 11.04 0.48
C TYR A 217 -16.61 10.46 -0.76
N TYR A 218 -16.61 11.19 -1.86
CA TYR A 218 -17.18 10.74 -3.14
C TYR A 218 -16.46 9.49 -3.67
N VAL A 219 -15.13 9.50 -3.67
CA VAL A 219 -14.32 8.35 -4.12
C VAL A 219 -14.55 7.14 -3.21
N SER A 220 -14.54 7.33 -1.90
CA SER A 220 -14.77 6.24 -0.94
C SER A 220 -16.15 5.62 -1.11
N HIS A 221 -17.20 6.45 -1.29
CA HIS A 221 -18.57 5.94 -1.48
C HIS A 221 -18.71 5.14 -2.78
N ASN A 222 -18.12 5.60 -3.88
CA ASN A 222 -18.19 4.89 -5.16
C ASN A 222 -17.27 3.65 -5.22
N MET A 223 -16.16 3.64 -4.50
CA MET A 223 -15.30 2.44 -4.43
C MET A 223 -15.94 1.29 -3.65
N THR A 224 -16.75 1.57 -2.63
CA THR A 224 -17.50 0.51 -1.92
C THR A 224 -18.57 -0.18 -2.79
N VAL A 225 -18.93 0.41 -3.93
CA VAL A 225 -19.87 -0.17 -4.90
C VAL A 225 -19.14 -1.02 -5.96
N LEU A 226 -17.82 -0.85 -6.12
CA LEU A 226 -17.00 -1.53 -7.14
C LEU A 226 -16.22 -2.75 -6.61
N PHE A 227 -16.16 -2.94 -5.29
CA PHE A 227 -15.52 -4.07 -4.59
C PHE A 227 -16.48 -4.71 -3.59
#